data_99bdff627f9b369a37618cea7dcd2e34
#
_entry.id   99bdff627f9b369a37618cea7dcd2e34
#
_cell.length_a   1.000
_cell.length_b   1.000
_cell.length_c   1.000
_cell.angle_alpha   90.00
_cell.angle_beta   90.00
_cell.angle_gamma   90.00
#
_symmetry.space_group_name_H-M   'P 1'
#
loop_
_entity.id
_entity.type
_entity.pdbx_description
1 polymer ?
#
loop_
_entity_poly.entity_id
_entity_poly.type
_entity_poly.pdbx_seq_one_letter_code
_entity_poly.pdbx_strand_id
1 'polypeptide(L)'
;PELILVDELAHTNAAGVRNKKRFQDVEELLQAGIDVYTTVNVQHIESLNDIVEGITKVAVRETIPDYVFDEADRVKLIDIEPDELLKRLEQGKIYRPERAQTAMQNFFTRENLKLLREIAMRKAADRISHEYDQTGVYPEKRASSKWLVCIGTSPSSAKLIRWTARTAEAFRAPWTALYIENEENDYMTKAEKKCLRETMELAERLGAEIVTLAGHDIAET
;
A
#
# COMPACT_ATOMS: atom_id res chain seq x y z
N PRO A 1 -5.02 -7.27 28.90
CA PRO A 1 -5.20 -5.84 28.72
C PRO A 1 -6.39 -5.57 27.83
N GLU A 2 -7.07 -4.44 28.00
CA GLU A 2 -8.18 -4.00 27.14
C GLU A 2 -7.67 -3.18 25.95
N LEU A 3 -6.47 -2.55 26.08
CA LEU A 3 -5.82 -1.73 25.08
C LEU A 3 -4.32 -2.02 25.01
N ILE A 4 -3.79 -2.09 23.79
CA ILE A 4 -2.36 -2.23 23.50
C ILE A 4 -1.91 -1.10 22.58
N LEU A 5 -0.71 -0.58 22.80
CA LEU A 5 -0.03 0.37 21.91
C LEU A 5 1.03 -0.39 21.11
N VAL A 6 0.93 -0.34 19.80
CA VAL A 6 1.85 -1.01 18.85
C VAL A 6 2.42 0.02 17.90
N ASP A 7 3.73 0.26 17.96
CA ASP A 7 4.40 1.19 17.06
C ASP A 7 4.87 0.50 15.77
N GLU A 8 5.06 1.28 14.69
CA GLU A 8 5.59 0.82 13.39
C GLU A 8 4.82 -0.38 12.81
N LEU A 9 3.55 -0.21 12.47
CA LEU A 9 2.65 -1.28 11.98
C LEU A 9 3.23 -2.09 10.79
N ALA A 10 4.03 -1.46 9.92
CA ALA A 10 4.60 -2.09 8.72
C ALA A 10 5.84 -2.95 9.00
N HIS A 11 6.32 -2.97 10.23
CA HIS A 11 7.56 -3.66 10.59
C HIS A 11 7.53 -5.15 10.23
N THR A 12 8.68 -5.66 9.77
CA THR A 12 8.88 -7.09 9.51
C THR A 12 9.46 -7.74 10.76
N ASN A 13 8.73 -8.68 11.31
CA ASN A 13 9.10 -9.40 12.51
C ASN A 13 10.38 -10.24 12.33
N ALA A 14 11.00 -10.62 13.44
CA ALA A 14 12.20 -11.45 13.42
C ALA A 14 11.93 -12.84 12.77
N ALA A 15 12.98 -13.44 12.23
CA ALA A 15 12.86 -14.79 11.67
C ALA A 15 12.50 -15.82 12.76
N GLY A 16 11.59 -16.74 12.44
CA GLY A 16 11.20 -17.83 13.33
C GLY A 16 10.03 -17.52 14.27
N VAL A 17 9.48 -16.30 14.26
CA VAL A 17 8.21 -16.00 14.96
C VAL A 17 7.01 -16.39 14.11
N ARG A 18 5.82 -16.50 14.74
CA ARG A 18 4.58 -16.97 14.13
C ARG A 18 4.16 -16.11 12.93
N ASN A 19 4.10 -14.81 13.10
CA ASN A 19 3.69 -13.85 12.07
C ASN A 19 4.91 -13.15 11.46
N LYS A 20 4.95 -13.05 10.14
CA LYS A 20 6.03 -12.37 9.43
C LYS A 20 5.96 -10.86 9.57
N LYS A 21 4.77 -10.31 9.73
CA LYS A 21 4.51 -8.87 9.76
C LYS A 21 3.78 -8.48 11.03
N ARG A 22 4.11 -7.31 11.56
CA ARG A 22 3.51 -6.76 12.79
C ARG A 22 2.00 -6.51 12.66
N PHE A 23 1.53 -6.11 11.47
CA PHE A 23 0.10 -5.93 11.26
C PHE A 23 -0.70 -7.24 11.48
N GLN A 24 -0.13 -8.40 11.17
CA GLN A 24 -0.75 -9.70 11.42
C GLN A 24 -0.90 -9.99 12.92
N ASP A 25 0.08 -9.56 13.73
CA ASP A 25 -0.03 -9.66 15.19
C ASP A 25 -1.15 -8.74 15.71
N VAL A 26 -1.29 -7.54 15.11
CA VAL A 26 -2.38 -6.60 15.45
C VAL A 26 -3.73 -7.19 15.09
N GLU A 27 -3.88 -7.83 13.94
CA GLU A 27 -5.13 -8.52 13.55
C GLU A 27 -5.52 -9.60 14.57
N GLU A 28 -4.55 -10.40 15.05
CA GLU A 28 -4.82 -11.39 16.10
C GLU A 28 -5.27 -10.76 17.42
N LEU A 29 -4.69 -9.62 17.80
CA LEU A 29 -5.08 -8.89 19.01
C LEU A 29 -6.51 -8.35 18.88
N LEU A 30 -6.87 -7.79 17.74
CA LEU A 30 -8.22 -7.31 17.45
C LEU A 30 -9.23 -8.46 17.45
N GLN A 31 -8.91 -9.60 16.84
CA GLN A 31 -9.74 -10.80 16.87
C GLN A 31 -9.95 -11.35 18.29
N ALA A 32 -8.99 -11.13 19.18
CA ALA A 32 -9.11 -11.47 20.60
C ALA A 32 -9.93 -10.44 21.41
N GLY A 33 -10.47 -9.40 20.77
CA GLY A 33 -11.27 -8.36 21.42
C GLY A 33 -10.43 -7.33 22.18
N ILE A 34 -9.17 -7.14 21.81
CA ILE A 34 -8.26 -6.16 22.42
C ILE A 34 -8.17 -4.94 21.51
N ASP A 35 -8.42 -3.77 22.03
CA ASP A 35 -8.24 -2.51 21.30
C ASP A 35 -6.75 -2.25 21.02
N VAL A 36 -6.45 -1.77 19.81
CA VAL A 36 -5.07 -1.47 19.41
C VAL A 36 -4.95 -0.05 18.87
N TYR A 37 -4.01 0.71 19.43
CA TYR A 37 -3.54 1.94 18.82
C TYR A 37 -2.18 1.70 18.19
N THR A 38 -2.06 2.06 16.91
CA THR A 38 -0.83 1.85 16.16
C THR A 38 -0.44 3.08 15.35
N THR A 39 0.79 3.09 14.87
CA THR A 39 1.31 4.13 13.98
C THR A 39 1.71 3.56 12.64
N VAL A 40 1.46 4.31 11.58
CA VAL A 40 1.92 4.00 10.23
C VAL A 40 2.33 5.27 9.50
N ASN A 41 3.43 5.22 8.79
CA ASN A 41 3.82 6.29 7.89
C ASN A 41 3.28 6.00 6.48
N VAL A 42 2.87 7.02 5.77
CA VAL A 42 2.22 6.91 4.45
C VAL A 42 3.05 6.12 3.43
N GLN A 43 4.39 6.17 3.53
CA GLN A 43 5.29 5.43 2.64
C GLN A 43 5.16 3.90 2.77
N HIS A 44 4.56 3.40 3.82
CA HIS A 44 4.39 1.98 4.07
C HIS A 44 3.05 1.42 3.56
N ILE A 45 2.18 2.24 2.98
CA ILE A 45 0.94 1.78 2.34
C ILE A 45 1.27 1.21 0.96
N GLU A 46 0.85 -0.02 0.69
CA GLU A 46 1.28 -0.79 -0.49
C GLU A 46 0.95 -0.09 -1.81
N SER A 47 -0.27 0.47 -1.97
CA SER A 47 -0.67 1.16 -3.21
C SER A 47 0.16 2.42 -3.50
N LEU A 48 0.79 3.00 -2.49
CA LEU A 48 1.57 4.24 -2.62
C LEU A 48 3.08 4.00 -2.83
N ASN A 49 3.52 2.73 -2.78
CA ASN A 49 4.95 2.38 -2.78
C ASN A 49 5.72 2.95 -3.98
N ASP A 50 5.17 2.81 -5.20
CA ASP A 50 5.79 3.32 -6.42
C ASP A 50 5.81 4.85 -6.51
N ILE A 51 4.81 5.54 -5.95
CA ILE A 51 4.77 7.00 -5.86
C ILE A 51 5.86 7.48 -4.91
N VAL A 52 5.95 6.87 -3.74
CA VAL A 52 6.96 7.21 -2.73
C VAL A 52 8.37 6.96 -3.26
N GLU A 53 8.62 5.82 -3.92
CA GLU A 53 9.90 5.54 -4.57
C GLU A 53 10.20 6.57 -5.67
N GLY A 54 9.20 6.97 -6.45
CA GLY A 54 9.32 8.00 -7.48
C GLY A 54 9.73 9.37 -6.92
N ILE A 55 9.24 9.74 -5.75
CA ILE A 55 9.54 11.00 -5.06
C ILE A 55 10.91 10.94 -4.39
N THR A 56 11.13 9.92 -3.55
CA THR A 56 12.27 9.85 -2.63
C THR A 56 13.51 9.21 -3.25
N LYS A 57 13.35 8.48 -4.36
CA LYS A 57 14.35 7.61 -4.98
C LYS A 57 14.86 6.49 -4.06
N VAL A 58 14.09 6.18 -3.02
CA VAL A 58 14.39 5.14 -2.04
C VAL A 58 13.28 4.10 -2.08
N ALA A 59 13.66 2.84 -2.34
CA ALA A 59 12.72 1.73 -2.33
C ALA A 59 12.28 1.42 -0.89
N VAL A 60 10.98 1.47 -0.63
CA VAL A 60 10.39 1.09 0.64
C VAL A 60 10.06 -0.40 0.59
N ARG A 61 10.70 -1.18 1.46
CA ARG A 61 10.58 -2.64 1.48
C ARG A 61 9.52 -3.15 2.46
N GLU A 62 9.24 -2.37 3.48
CA GLU A 62 8.24 -2.71 4.50
C GLU A 62 6.94 -2.02 4.18
N THR A 63 5.91 -2.79 3.83
CA THR A 63 4.59 -2.29 3.47
C THR A 63 3.51 -3.02 4.26
N ILE A 64 2.37 -2.37 4.39
CA ILE A 64 1.11 -2.97 4.81
C ILE A 64 0.14 -2.97 3.63
N PRO A 65 -0.73 -3.98 3.50
CA PRO A 65 -1.85 -3.95 2.56
C PRO A 65 -2.77 -2.77 2.86
N ASP A 66 -3.38 -2.21 1.83
CA ASP A 66 -4.27 -1.04 1.95
C ASP A 66 -5.45 -1.31 2.89
N TYR A 67 -6.03 -2.51 2.84
CA TYR A 67 -7.17 -2.87 3.69
C TYR A 67 -6.87 -2.68 5.18
N VAL A 68 -5.62 -2.89 5.63
CA VAL A 68 -5.23 -2.70 7.04
C VAL A 68 -5.39 -1.24 7.48
N PHE A 69 -5.16 -0.30 6.57
CA PHE A 69 -5.41 1.12 6.80
C PHE A 69 -6.90 1.46 6.64
N ASP A 70 -7.54 0.89 5.63
CA ASP A 70 -8.92 1.21 5.26
C ASP A 70 -9.97 0.61 6.25
N GLU A 71 -9.65 -0.50 6.91
CA GLU A 71 -10.51 -1.13 7.94
C GLU A 71 -10.30 -0.56 9.35
N ALA A 72 -9.33 0.34 9.55
CA ALA A 72 -9.14 0.97 10.87
C ALA A 72 -10.40 1.75 11.30
N ASP A 73 -10.88 1.54 12.53
CA ASP A 73 -12.06 2.24 13.06
C ASP A 73 -11.88 3.75 13.09
N ARG A 74 -10.66 4.21 13.35
CA ARG A 74 -10.32 5.64 13.41
C ARG A 74 -8.93 5.90 12.86
N VAL A 75 -8.81 6.87 11.99
CA VAL A 75 -7.54 7.39 11.49
C VAL A 75 -7.34 8.82 11.98
N LYS A 76 -6.18 9.07 12.58
CA LYS A 76 -5.77 10.40 13.02
C LYS A 76 -4.48 10.81 12.32
N LEU A 77 -4.55 11.82 11.48
CA LEU A 77 -3.35 12.40 10.89
C LEU A 77 -2.57 13.21 11.93
N ILE A 78 -1.31 12.84 12.12
CA ILE A 78 -0.36 13.62 12.92
C ILE A 78 0.47 14.42 11.94
N ASP A 79 0.13 15.69 11.79
CA ASP A 79 0.80 16.59 10.86
C ASP A 79 1.96 17.34 11.54
N ILE A 80 3.12 17.33 10.90
CA ILE A 80 4.32 18.06 11.30
C ILE A 80 4.82 18.83 10.10
N GLU A 81 5.09 20.14 10.29
CA GLU A 81 5.69 20.95 9.24
C GLU A 81 7.08 20.40 8.84
N PRO A 82 7.40 20.34 7.53
CA PRO A 82 8.67 19.82 7.04
C PRO A 82 9.89 20.42 7.72
N ASP A 83 9.90 21.73 7.95
CA ASP A 83 11.02 22.44 8.58
C ASP A 83 11.19 22.03 10.05
N GLU A 84 10.11 21.79 10.77
CA GLU A 84 10.16 21.30 12.15
C GLU A 84 10.67 19.85 12.19
N LEU A 85 10.25 19.01 11.25
CA LEU A 85 10.74 17.63 11.16
C LEU A 85 12.23 17.57 10.85
N LEU A 86 12.71 18.38 9.91
CA LEU A 86 14.14 18.50 9.59
C LEU A 86 14.94 18.96 10.81
N LYS A 87 14.47 19.96 11.54
CA LYS A 87 15.10 20.43 12.79
C LYS A 87 15.18 19.33 13.85
N ARG A 88 14.15 18.50 13.99
CA ARG A 88 14.16 17.35 14.93
C ARG A 88 15.16 16.28 14.51
N LEU A 89 15.32 16.05 13.19
CA LEU A 89 16.34 15.16 12.63
C LEU A 89 17.75 15.66 12.93
N GLU A 90 18.04 16.94 12.69
CA GLU A 90 19.32 17.58 12.99
C GLU A 90 19.66 17.49 14.48
N GLN A 91 18.69 17.61 15.36
CA GLN A 91 18.84 17.49 16.81
C GLN A 91 19.04 16.03 17.29
N GLY A 92 19.05 15.05 16.37
CA GLY A 92 19.20 13.65 16.73
C GLY A 92 18.01 13.06 17.49
N LYS A 93 16.83 13.71 17.46
CA LYS A 93 15.62 13.27 18.18
C LYS A 93 14.90 12.10 17.51
N ILE A 94 15.20 11.83 16.21
CA ILE A 94 14.55 10.79 15.41
C ILE A 94 15.54 9.67 15.10
N TYR A 95 16.75 10.04 14.62
CA TYR A 95 17.82 9.09 14.32
C TYR A 95 19.11 9.52 15.03
N ARG A 96 20.00 8.55 15.28
CA ARG A 96 21.37 8.86 15.71
C ARG A 96 22.06 9.72 14.65
N PRO A 97 22.93 10.68 15.03
CA PRO A 97 23.50 11.67 14.11
C PRO A 97 24.14 11.10 12.83
N GLU A 98 24.82 9.95 12.94
CA GLU A 98 25.49 9.29 11.82
C GLU A 98 24.51 8.77 10.75
N ARG A 99 23.32 8.33 11.15
CA ARG A 99 22.26 7.87 10.25
C ARG A 99 21.38 9.01 9.75
N ALA A 100 21.25 10.06 10.54
CA ALA A 100 20.47 11.24 10.17
C ALA A 100 21.02 11.93 8.92
N GLN A 101 22.35 12.10 8.80
CA GLN A 101 22.98 12.73 7.64
C GLN A 101 22.67 12.02 6.32
N THR A 102 22.78 10.69 6.29
CA THR A 102 22.49 9.90 5.06
C THR A 102 20.99 9.93 4.74
N ALA A 103 20.14 9.88 5.74
CA ALA A 103 18.68 9.95 5.57
C ALA A 103 18.23 11.33 5.05
N MET A 104 18.84 12.43 5.53
CA MET A 104 18.55 13.78 5.10
C MET A 104 18.99 14.06 3.65
N GLN A 105 20.04 13.40 3.17
CA GLN A 105 20.52 13.59 1.81
C GLN A 105 19.59 13.01 0.73
N ASN A 106 18.83 11.99 1.05
CA ASN A 106 18.03 11.25 0.08
C ASN A 106 16.51 11.35 0.37
N PHE A 107 16.06 10.81 1.48
CA PHE A 107 14.65 10.71 1.81
C PHE A 107 14.08 12.01 2.40
N PHE A 108 14.74 12.56 3.42
CA PHE A 108 14.26 13.71 4.19
C PHE A 108 14.71 15.04 3.60
N THR A 109 14.42 15.29 2.32
CA THR A 109 14.53 16.64 1.76
C THR A 109 13.22 17.41 2.02
N ARG A 110 13.29 18.73 2.03
CA ARG A 110 12.11 19.58 2.22
C ARG A 110 11.05 19.34 1.16
N GLU A 111 11.47 19.14 -0.08
CA GLU A 111 10.61 18.86 -1.24
C GLU A 111 9.91 17.51 -1.08
N ASN A 112 10.66 16.45 -0.76
CA ASN A 112 10.10 15.13 -0.55
C ASN A 112 9.08 15.13 0.60
N LEU A 113 9.42 15.77 1.73
CA LEU A 113 8.53 15.87 2.88
C LEU A 113 7.22 16.60 2.58
N LYS A 114 7.26 17.68 1.75
CA LYS A 114 6.04 18.36 1.31
C LYS A 114 5.15 17.44 0.48
N LEU A 115 5.73 16.68 -0.46
CA LEU A 115 4.97 15.75 -1.29
C LEU A 115 4.42 14.57 -0.48
N LEU A 116 5.21 14.00 0.42
CA LEU A 116 4.75 12.93 1.32
C LEU A 116 3.62 13.41 2.24
N ARG A 117 3.72 14.63 2.77
CA ARG A 117 2.67 15.26 3.57
C ARG A 117 1.37 15.42 2.78
N GLU A 118 1.46 15.90 1.52
CA GLU A 118 0.30 16.02 0.64
C GLU A 118 -0.37 14.66 0.40
N ILE A 119 0.42 13.61 0.13
CA ILE A 119 -0.10 12.26 -0.06
C ILE A 119 -0.78 11.74 1.21
N ALA A 120 -0.17 11.96 2.38
CA ALA A 120 -0.75 11.56 3.66
C ALA A 120 -2.09 12.26 3.94
N MET A 121 -2.17 13.57 3.68
CA MET A 121 -3.42 14.34 3.82
C MET A 121 -4.50 13.82 2.87
N ARG A 122 -4.13 13.53 1.62
CA ARG A 122 -5.07 12.99 0.61
C ARG A 122 -5.59 11.61 1.03
N LYS A 123 -4.71 10.68 1.41
CA LYS A 123 -5.13 9.33 1.86
C LYS A 123 -6.02 9.39 3.10
N ALA A 124 -5.73 10.28 4.05
CA ALA A 124 -6.59 10.49 5.22
C ALA A 124 -7.95 11.09 4.84
N ALA A 125 -8.00 12.05 3.91
CA ALA A 125 -9.25 12.64 3.43
C ALA A 125 -10.11 11.62 2.67
N ASP A 126 -9.50 10.78 1.84
CA ASP A 126 -10.18 9.71 1.12
C ASP A 126 -10.82 8.72 2.10
N ARG A 127 -10.12 8.35 3.16
CA ARG A 127 -10.65 7.47 4.22
C ARG A 127 -11.87 8.07 4.92
N ILE A 128 -11.82 9.37 5.26
CA ILE A 128 -12.95 10.08 5.87
C ILE A 128 -14.15 10.11 4.92
N SER A 129 -13.90 10.34 3.62
CA SER A 129 -14.96 10.32 2.60
C SER A 129 -15.63 8.95 2.49
N HIS A 130 -14.87 7.86 2.58
CA HIS A 130 -15.43 6.50 2.61
C HIS A 130 -16.32 6.23 3.82
N GLU A 131 -16.00 6.77 5.00
CA GLU A 131 -16.88 6.64 6.18
C GLU A 131 -18.25 7.30 5.96
N TYR A 132 -18.28 8.49 5.35
CA TYR A 132 -19.53 9.19 5.04
C TYR A 132 -20.39 8.44 4.01
N ASP A 133 -19.77 7.76 3.06
CA ASP A 133 -20.51 6.98 2.05
C ASP A 133 -21.18 5.72 2.64
N GLN A 134 -20.56 5.08 3.60
CA GLN A 134 -21.14 3.93 4.30
C GLN A 134 -22.37 4.33 5.14
N THR A 135 -22.45 5.59 5.56
CA THR A 135 -23.60 6.12 6.33
C THR A 135 -24.80 6.54 5.45
N GLY A 136 -24.70 6.41 4.13
CA GLY A 136 -25.82 6.67 3.19
C GLY A 136 -26.20 8.12 3.04
N VAL A 137 -25.37 9.09 3.47
CA VAL A 137 -25.64 10.53 3.41
C VAL A 137 -25.47 11.08 1.98
N TYR A 138 -24.75 10.37 1.12
CA TYR A 138 -24.65 10.73 -0.30
C TYR A 138 -25.29 9.66 -1.19
N PRO A 139 -26.11 10.05 -2.19
CA PRO A 139 -26.67 9.09 -3.14
C PRO A 139 -25.54 8.35 -3.84
N GLU A 140 -25.63 7.01 -3.86
CA GLU A 140 -24.73 6.14 -4.58
C GLU A 140 -24.58 6.58 -6.06
N LYS A 141 -23.61 7.39 -6.36
CA LYS A 141 -23.07 7.45 -7.72
C LYS A 141 -22.12 6.26 -7.89
N ARG A 142 -22.68 5.07 -7.96
CA ARG A 142 -21.94 3.91 -8.43
C ARG A 142 -21.46 4.24 -9.83
N ALA A 143 -20.16 4.37 -10.00
CA ALA A 143 -19.59 4.40 -11.32
C ALA A 143 -20.05 3.11 -12.03
N SER A 144 -20.71 3.24 -13.17
CA SER A 144 -21.07 2.10 -14.03
C SER A 144 -19.81 1.47 -14.68
N SER A 145 -18.66 2.05 -14.44
CA SER A 145 -17.38 1.64 -15.00
C SER A 145 -16.76 0.53 -14.16
N LYS A 146 -16.28 -0.50 -14.83
CA LYS A 146 -15.38 -1.52 -14.26
C LYS A 146 -14.00 -1.31 -14.85
N TRP A 147 -12.95 -1.47 -14.04
CA TRP A 147 -11.58 -1.38 -14.51
C TRP A 147 -11.01 -2.77 -14.75
N LEU A 148 -10.34 -2.94 -15.87
CA LEU A 148 -9.63 -4.16 -16.22
C LEU A 148 -8.16 -3.84 -16.45
N VAL A 149 -7.27 -4.63 -15.87
CA VAL A 149 -5.83 -4.58 -16.14
C VAL A 149 -5.35 -5.96 -16.59
N CYS A 150 -4.75 -6.02 -17.76
CA CYS A 150 -4.07 -7.23 -18.20
C CYS A 150 -2.68 -7.29 -17.56
N ILE A 151 -2.37 -8.42 -16.94
CA ILE A 151 -1.10 -8.66 -16.26
C ILE A 151 -0.32 -9.78 -16.93
N GLY A 152 1.01 -9.72 -16.79
CA GLY A 152 1.91 -10.72 -17.33
C GLY A 152 3.17 -10.86 -16.46
N THR A 153 4.16 -11.52 -17.01
CA THR A 153 5.45 -11.79 -16.34
C THR A 153 6.38 -10.57 -16.26
N SER A 154 5.98 -9.45 -16.89
CA SER A 154 6.80 -8.23 -16.89
C SER A 154 6.89 -7.59 -15.51
N PRO A 155 8.07 -7.12 -15.08
CA PRO A 155 8.22 -6.34 -13.85
C PRO A 155 7.39 -5.06 -13.81
N SER A 156 6.96 -4.54 -14.97
CA SER A 156 6.08 -3.37 -15.08
C SER A 156 4.65 -3.66 -14.62
N SER A 157 4.22 -4.91 -14.59
CA SER A 157 2.88 -5.31 -14.15
C SER A 157 2.55 -4.82 -12.73
N ALA A 158 3.53 -4.85 -11.83
CA ALA A 158 3.34 -4.33 -10.47
C ALA A 158 3.02 -2.83 -10.41
N LYS A 159 3.61 -2.02 -11.32
CA LYS A 159 3.29 -0.58 -11.43
C LYS A 159 1.90 -0.36 -11.99
N LEU A 160 1.51 -1.13 -13.01
CA LEU A 160 0.17 -1.07 -13.60
C LEU A 160 -0.90 -1.43 -12.56
N ILE A 161 -0.69 -2.47 -11.78
CA ILE A 161 -1.60 -2.88 -10.70
C ILE A 161 -1.80 -1.77 -9.68
N ARG A 162 -0.73 -1.17 -9.16
CA ARG A 162 -0.84 -0.07 -8.21
C ARG A 162 -1.54 1.15 -8.81
N TRP A 163 -1.24 1.47 -10.07
CA TRP A 163 -1.92 2.55 -10.77
C TRP A 163 -3.41 2.27 -10.93
N THR A 164 -3.78 1.05 -11.37
CA THR A 164 -5.18 0.65 -11.53
C THR A 164 -5.92 0.67 -10.19
N ALA A 165 -5.32 0.15 -9.13
CA ALA A 165 -5.90 0.17 -7.78
C ALA A 165 -6.26 1.59 -7.35
N ARG A 166 -5.31 2.53 -7.44
CA ARG A 166 -5.55 3.96 -7.11
C ARG A 166 -6.63 4.59 -7.99
N THR A 167 -6.64 4.25 -9.29
CA THR A 167 -7.62 4.80 -10.21
C THR A 167 -9.01 4.23 -9.91
N ALA A 168 -9.12 2.93 -9.70
CA ALA A 168 -10.36 2.27 -9.32
C ALA A 168 -10.90 2.82 -7.99
N GLU A 169 -10.04 3.04 -7.01
CA GLU A 169 -10.37 3.70 -5.74
C GLU A 169 -10.91 5.11 -5.97
N ALA A 170 -10.21 5.94 -6.77
CA ALA A 170 -10.63 7.31 -7.06
C ALA A 170 -12.01 7.39 -7.74
N PHE A 171 -12.34 6.39 -8.58
CA PHE A 171 -13.64 6.28 -9.24
C PHE A 171 -14.64 5.41 -8.47
N ARG A 172 -14.25 4.85 -7.32
CA ARG A 172 -15.06 3.92 -6.51
C ARG A 172 -15.64 2.78 -7.36
N ALA A 173 -14.81 2.24 -8.23
CA ALA A 173 -15.19 1.23 -9.20
C ALA A 173 -14.51 -0.11 -8.90
N PRO A 174 -15.21 -1.24 -9.07
CA PRO A 174 -14.57 -2.55 -8.99
C PRO A 174 -13.55 -2.71 -10.12
N TRP A 175 -12.51 -3.51 -9.86
CA TRP A 175 -11.49 -3.76 -10.87
C TRP A 175 -11.03 -5.22 -10.86
N THR A 176 -10.60 -5.67 -12.02
CA THR A 176 -10.20 -7.05 -12.29
C THR A 176 -8.80 -7.07 -12.86
N ALA A 177 -7.95 -7.94 -12.34
CA ALA A 177 -6.66 -8.26 -12.94
C ALA A 177 -6.81 -9.55 -13.76
N LEU A 178 -6.66 -9.41 -15.07
CA LEU A 178 -6.80 -10.49 -16.04
C LEU A 178 -5.42 -11.03 -16.42
N TYR A 179 -5.26 -12.32 -16.32
CA TYR A 179 -4.14 -13.06 -16.88
C TYR A 179 -4.64 -14.00 -17.98
N ILE A 180 -3.98 -13.99 -19.14
CA ILE A 180 -4.30 -14.88 -20.24
C ILE A 180 -3.23 -15.97 -20.32
N GLU A 181 -3.67 -17.21 -20.10
CA GLU A 181 -2.84 -18.40 -20.20
C GLU A 181 -2.82 -18.90 -21.64
N ASN A 182 -1.64 -18.91 -22.24
CA ASN A 182 -1.42 -19.35 -23.62
C ASN A 182 -0.35 -20.46 -23.68
N GLU A 183 -0.10 -21.01 -24.85
CA GLU A 183 0.90 -22.09 -25.04
C GLU A 183 2.33 -21.67 -24.64
N GLU A 184 2.65 -20.38 -24.65
CA GLU A 184 3.96 -19.88 -24.23
C GLU A 184 4.21 -20.05 -22.73
N ASN A 185 3.15 -20.22 -21.93
CA ASN A 185 3.24 -20.42 -20.47
C ASN A 185 3.99 -21.71 -20.10
N ASP A 186 3.97 -22.72 -20.96
CA ASP A 186 4.72 -23.98 -20.74
C ASP A 186 6.24 -23.75 -20.75
N TYR A 187 6.69 -22.72 -21.47
CA TYR A 187 8.10 -22.35 -21.60
C TYR A 187 8.59 -21.32 -20.59
N MET A 188 7.72 -20.87 -19.70
CA MET A 188 8.08 -19.90 -18.66
C MET A 188 9.20 -20.40 -17.74
N THR A 189 10.18 -19.56 -17.54
CA THR A 189 11.24 -19.79 -16.54
C THR A 189 10.69 -19.76 -15.11
N LYS A 190 11.43 -20.32 -14.17
CA LYS A 190 11.09 -20.25 -12.73
C LYS A 190 10.97 -18.81 -12.22
N ALA A 191 11.77 -17.89 -12.77
CA ALA A 191 11.74 -16.47 -12.41
C ALA A 191 10.45 -15.79 -12.90
N GLU A 192 10.03 -16.06 -14.13
CA GLU A 192 8.79 -15.53 -14.69
C GLU A 192 7.55 -16.05 -13.95
N LYS A 193 7.50 -17.36 -13.64
CA LYS A 193 6.43 -17.96 -12.84
C LYS A 193 6.36 -17.34 -11.44
N LYS A 194 7.51 -17.04 -10.84
CA LYS A 194 7.57 -16.36 -9.55
C LYS A 194 7.05 -14.92 -9.66
N CYS A 195 7.51 -14.17 -10.66
CA CYS A 195 7.08 -12.78 -10.90
C CYS A 195 5.57 -12.69 -11.12
N LEU A 196 5.00 -13.59 -11.94
CA LEU A 196 3.56 -13.64 -12.20
C LEU A 196 2.78 -13.89 -10.91
N ARG A 197 3.19 -14.87 -10.10
CA ARG A 197 2.53 -15.17 -8.83
C ARG A 197 2.57 -13.98 -7.87
N GLU A 198 3.73 -13.36 -7.68
CA GLU A 198 3.89 -12.18 -6.84
C GLU A 198 3.02 -11.01 -7.33
N THR A 199 2.86 -10.89 -8.65
CA THR A 199 2.01 -9.88 -9.29
C THR A 199 0.52 -10.14 -9.03
N MET A 200 0.07 -11.40 -9.13
CA MET A 200 -1.31 -11.78 -8.81
C MET A 200 -1.62 -11.55 -7.31
N GLU A 201 -0.72 -12.00 -6.44
CA GLU A 201 -0.83 -11.77 -5.00
C GLU A 201 -0.89 -10.27 -4.63
N LEU A 202 -0.14 -9.42 -5.35
CA LEU A 202 -0.19 -7.98 -5.18
C LEU A 202 -1.57 -7.43 -5.60
N ALA A 203 -2.10 -7.86 -6.75
CA ALA A 203 -3.40 -7.41 -7.23
C ALA A 203 -4.54 -7.80 -6.26
N GLU A 204 -4.51 -9.03 -5.76
CA GLU A 204 -5.47 -9.52 -4.77
C GLU A 204 -5.41 -8.70 -3.47
N ARG A 205 -4.21 -8.42 -2.94
CA ARG A 205 -4.02 -7.57 -1.76
C ARG A 205 -4.53 -6.14 -1.94
N LEU A 206 -4.55 -5.64 -3.17
CA LEU A 206 -5.06 -4.31 -3.51
C LEU A 206 -6.54 -4.33 -3.95
N GLY A 207 -7.24 -5.45 -3.70
CA GLY A 207 -8.68 -5.55 -3.88
C GLY A 207 -9.14 -5.88 -5.31
N ALA A 208 -8.27 -6.45 -6.16
CA ALA A 208 -8.66 -6.94 -7.47
C ALA A 208 -9.40 -8.29 -7.39
N GLU A 209 -10.37 -8.47 -8.27
CA GLU A 209 -10.81 -9.79 -8.69
C GLU A 209 -9.76 -10.38 -9.64
N ILE A 210 -9.22 -11.57 -9.35
CA ILE A 210 -8.25 -12.23 -10.23
C ILE A 210 -8.99 -13.16 -11.18
N VAL A 211 -8.78 -12.95 -12.48
CA VAL A 211 -9.36 -13.80 -13.54
C VAL A 211 -8.24 -14.35 -14.40
N THR A 212 -8.25 -15.66 -14.60
CA THR A 212 -7.36 -16.34 -15.55
C THR A 212 -8.21 -16.95 -16.66
N LEU A 213 -7.90 -16.61 -17.89
CA LEU A 213 -8.56 -17.16 -19.07
C LEU A 213 -7.51 -17.89 -19.93
N ALA A 214 -7.91 -19.01 -20.53
CA ALA A 214 -7.11 -19.66 -21.56
C ALA A 214 -7.43 -19.03 -22.93
N GLY A 215 -6.41 -18.62 -23.65
CA GLY A 215 -6.58 -18.00 -24.98
C GLY A 215 -5.32 -18.08 -25.82
N HIS A 216 -5.47 -18.08 -27.14
CA HIS A 216 -4.34 -18.11 -28.09
C HIS A 216 -3.84 -16.68 -28.40
N ASP A 217 -4.72 -15.70 -28.42
CA ASP A 217 -4.41 -14.29 -28.66
C ASP A 217 -5.02 -13.41 -27.56
N ILE A 218 -4.17 -12.57 -26.95
CA ILE A 218 -4.56 -11.66 -25.87
C ILE A 218 -5.59 -10.62 -26.34
N ALA A 219 -5.58 -10.28 -27.64
CA ALA A 219 -6.47 -9.28 -28.20
C ALA A 219 -7.84 -9.86 -28.63
N GLU A 220 -7.94 -11.18 -28.79
CA GLU A 220 -9.16 -11.85 -29.23
C GLU A 220 -9.90 -12.56 -28.06
N THR A 221 -9.26 -12.69 -26.89
CA THR A 221 -9.83 -13.31 -25.69
C THR A 221 -10.48 -12.28 -24.80
#